data_80ca4bcdadad0f4547e982a68dd18ffc
#
_entry.id   80ca4bcdadad0f4547e982a68dd18ffc
#
_cell.length_a   1.000
_cell.length_b   1.000
_cell.length_c   1.000
_cell.angle_alpha   90.00
_cell.angle_beta   90.00
_cell.angle_gamma   90.00
#
_symmetry.space_group_name_H-M   'P 1'
#
loop_
_entity.id
_entity.type
_entity.pdbx_description
1 polymer ?
#
loop_
_entity_poly.entity_id
_entity_poly.type
_entity_poly.pdbx_seq_one_letter_code
_entity_poly.pdbx_strand_id
1 'polypeptide(L)'
;MGGALGRSDSSRRGSPESKLEAKMVEAMQRRALEGTSMKSFNSIIMKFPKIDESLRNCKTIFEQFDEDSNGAIDPDELKHCFKKLEISSTEDEISGLFKACDINEDMGMKFNEFIVLLCLVYLLKEPAAGQETSQMGFANLGATFETLVDAFVFLDKNKDGYVSKSEMIHAINETTSGERSSGRIAMKRFEEMDWDKNGTVTFKEFLFAFTRWVGIDDIEDD
;
A
#
# COMPACT_ATOMS: atom_id res chain seq x y z
N MET A 1 15.32 -17.54 -42.14
CA MET A 1 15.63 -16.14 -41.82
C MET A 1 14.31 -15.47 -41.43
N GLY A 2 14.14 -15.12 -40.18
CA GLY A 2 12.97 -14.42 -39.67
C GLY A 2 13.33 -13.87 -38.30
N GLY A 3 13.86 -12.64 -38.27
CA GLY A 3 14.23 -11.97 -37.06
C GLY A 3 13.01 -11.52 -36.30
N ALA A 4 12.86 -11.98 -35.07
CA ALA A 4 11.92 -11.41 -34.09
C ALA A 4 12.52 -10.10 -33.60
N LEU A 5 11.91 -8.99 -34.01
CA LEU A 5 12.18 -7.64 -33.45
C LEU A 5 11.63 -7.59 -32.02
N GLY A 6 12.54 -7.62 -31.07
CA GLY A 6 12.25 -7.27 -29.70
C GLY A 6 11.77 -5.82 -29.65
N ARG A 7 10.50 -5.59 -29.28
CA ARG A 7 9.99 -4.27 -28.95
C ARG A 7 10.67 -3.81 -27.66
N SER A 8 11.44 -2.77 -27.78
CA SER A 8 12.18 -2.15 -26.69
C SER A 8 11.21 -1.57 -25.66
N ASP A 9 11.38 -2.00 -24.42
CA ASP A 9 10.68 -1.60 -23.21
C ASP A 9 11.12 -0.18 -22.70
N SER A 10 11.51 0.69 -23.63
CA SER A 10 12.06 2.01 -23.27
C SER A 10 11.00 3.11 -23.10
N SER A 11 9.72 2.83 -23.38
CA SER A 11 8.65 3.84 -23.24
C SER A 11 8.00 3.90 -21.84
N ARG A 12 8.19 2.88 -20.99
CA ARG A 12 7.62 2.84 -19.63
C ARG A 12 8.39 3.67 -18.60
N ARG A 13 9.68 3.93 -18.80
CA ARG A 13 10.56 4.63 -17.83
C ARG A 13 10.28 6.13 -17.61
N GLY A 14 9.27 6.70 -18.24
CA GLY A 14 8.95 8.13 -18.17
C GLY A 14 7.51 8.46 -17.80
N SER A 15 6.64 7.46 -17.56
CA SER A 15 5.24 7.70 -17.17
C SER A 15 5.17 8.24 -15.72
N PRO A 16 4.13 9.01 -15.36
CA PRO A 16 3.90 9.44 -13.97
C PRO A 16 3.82 8.27 -12.99
N GLU A 17 3.24 7.14 -13.39
CA GLU A 17 3.13 5.92 -12.60
C GLU A 17 4.49 5.29 -12.32
N SER A 18 5.36 5.18 -13.31
CA SER A 18 6.71 4.64 -13.11
C SER A 18 7.58 5.52 -12.20
N LYS A 19 7.33 6.85 -12.20
CA LYS A 19 8.02 7.76 -11.28
C LYS A 19 7.52 7.61 -9.84
N LEU A 20 6.22 7.41 -9.65
CA LEU A 20 5.64 7.17 -8.33
C LEU A 20 6.12 5.83 -7.77
N GLU A 21 6.11 4.78 -8.59
CA GLU A 21 6.62 3.46 -8.22
C GLU A 21 8.10 3.54 -7.81
N ALA A 22 8.94 4.23 -8.58
CA ALA A 22 10.33 4.44 -8.22
C ALA A 22 10.51 5.16 -6.87
N LYS A 23 9.70 6.18 -6.59
CA LYS A 23 9.67 6.86 -5.28
C LYS A 23 9.25 5.92 -4.14
N MET A 24 8.25 5.05 -4.39
CA MET A 24 7.81 4.06 -3.38
C MET A 24 8.91 3.04 -3.08
N VAL A 25 9.57 2.52 -4.12
CA VAL A 25 10.71 1.59 -3.97
C VAL A 25 11.83 2.24 -3.18
N GLU A 26 12.23 3.47 -3.53
CA GLU A 26 13.26 4.21 -2.81
C GLU A 26 12.88 4.45 -1.34
N ALA A 27 11.63 4.81 -1.07
CA ALA A 27 11.14 4.99 0.28
C ALA A 27 11.15 3.68 1.08
N MET A 28 10.75 2.55 0.46
CA MET A 28 10.81 1.22 1.09
C MET A 28 12.24 0.79 1.38
N GLN A 29 13.16 0.98 0.44
CA GLN A 29 14.58 0.66 0.66
C GLN A 29 15.17 1.48 1.80
N ARG A 30 14.82 2.76 1.91
CA ARG A 30 15.23 3.62 3.04
C ARG A 30 14.67 3.08 4.36
N ARG A 31 13.39 2.74 4.43
CA ARG A 31 12.77 2.13 5.62
C ARG A 31 13.42 0.79 5.99
N ALA A 32 13.77 -0.01 4.99
CA ALA A 32 14.46 -1.28 5.22
C ALA A 32 15.87 -1.12 5.83
N LEU A 33 16.54 0.03 5.63
CA LEU A 33 17.81 0.34 6.29
C LEU A 33 17.63 0.67 7.78
N GLU A 34 16.48 1.26 8.16
CA GLU A 34 16.14 1.52 9.56
C GLU A 34 15.79 0.22 10.31
N GLY A 35 15.42 -0.83 9.57
CA GLY A 35 15.01 -2.12 10.07
C GLY A 35 13.53 -2.17 10.42
N THR A 36 13.08 -3.32 10.88
CA THR A 36 11.67 -3.54 11.28
C THR A 36 11.58 -4.12 12.68
N SER A 37 10.54 -3.75 13.41
CA SER A 37 10.20 -4.33 14.71
C SER A 37 9.61 -5.74 14.60
N MET A 38 9.26 -6.19 13.39
CA MET A 38 8.63 -7.49 13.12
C MET A 38 9.65 -8.62 13.24
N LYS A 39 9.31 -9.63 14.04
CA LYS A 39 10.19 -10.80 14.29
C LYS A 39 9.71 -12.06 13.60
N SER A 40 8.43 -12.11 13.21
CA SER A 40 7.83 -13.29 12.58
C SER A 40 6.55 -12.88 11.83
N PHE A 41 6.15 -13.69 10.87
CA PHE A 41 4.87 -13.50 10.16
C PHE A 41 3.67 -13.57 11.14
N ASN A 42 3.73 -14.41 12.17
CA ASN A 42 2.70 -14.45 13.22
C ASN A 42 2.57 -13.12 13.95
N SER A 43 3.66 -12.38 14.16
CA SER A 43 3.59 -11.06 14.80
C SER A 43 2.82 -10.03 13.96
N ILE A 44 2.80 -10.20 12.65
CA ILE A 44 1.99 -9.40 11.73
C ILE A 44 0.51 -9.78 11.89
N ILE A 45 0.20 -11.08 11.82
CA ILE A 45 -1.17 -11.59 11.95
C ILE A 45 -1.81 -11.16 13.28
N MET A 46 -1.07 -11.20 14.36
CA MET A 46 -1.57 -10.80 15.69
C MET A 46 -1.93 -9.32 15.79
N LYS A 47 -1.42 -8.47 14.87
CA LYS A 47 -1.76 -7.05 14.81
C LYS A 47 -2.99 -6.77 13.96
N PHE A 48 -3.46 -7.72 13.14
CA PHE A 48 -4.60 -7.54 12.23
C PHE A 48 -5.85 -6.96 12.90
N PRO A 49 -6.31 -7.44 14.08
CA PRO A 49 -7.52 -6.89 14.69
C PRO A 49 -7.41 -5.39 15.03
N LYS A 50 -6.24 -4.95 15.49
CA LYS A 50 -6.00 -3.53 15.79
C LYS A 50 -5.89 -2.69 14.52
N ILE A 51 -5.30 -3.25 13.46
CA ILE A 51 -5.19 -2.60 12.16
C ILE A 51 -6.59 -2.45 11.58
N ASP A 52 -7.40 -3.52 11.58
CA ASP A 52 -8.79 -3.50 11.12
C ASP A 52 -9.59 -2.42 11.83
N GLU A 53 -9.60 -2.39 13.17
CA GLU A 53 -10.27 -1.38 13.96
C GLU A 53 -9.82 0.05 13.59
N SER A 54 -8.51 0.26 13.47
CA SER A 54 -7.95 1.57 13.12
C SER A 54 -8.35 2.00 11.71
N LEU A 55 -8.33 1.08 10.73
CA LEU A 55 -8.69 1.37 9.36
C LEU A 55 -10.21 1.64 9.22
N ARG A 56 -11.06 0.88 9.93
CA ARG A 56 -12.51 1.16 9.97
C ARG A 56 -12.83 2.54 10.53
N ASN A 57 -12.06 3.03 11.50
CA ASN A 57 -12.21 4.38 12.04
C ASN A 57 -11.88 5.47 10.99
N CYS A 58 -11.16 5.13 9.90
CA CYS A 58 -10.96 6.04 8.77
C CYS A 58 -12.24 6.29 7.97
N LYS A 59 -13.29 5.47 8.12
CA LYS A 59 -14.56 5.66 7.39
C LYS A 59 -15.16 7.03 7.69
N THR A 60 -15.13 7.46 8.95
CA THR A 60 -15.58 8.81 9.35
C THR A 60 -14.79 9.92 8.64
N ILE A 61 -13.50 9.70 8.38
CA ILE A 61 -12.65 10.65 7.67
C ILE A 61 -13.03 10.65 6.18
N PHE A 62 -13.19 9.47 5.59
CA PHE A 62 -13.64 9.31 4.21
C PHE A 62 -14.97 10.03 3.97
N GLU A 63 -15.99 9.78 4.80
CA GLU A 63 -17.31 10.41 4.75
C GLU A 63 -17.28 11.94 4.90
N GLN A 64 -16.25 12.50 5.54
CA GLN A 64 -16.06 13.95 5.62
C GLN A 64 -15.53 14.58 4.33
N PHE A 65 -14.94 13.78 3.45
CA PHE A 65 -14.35 14.21 2.19
C PHE A 65 -15.18 13.82 0.98
N ASP A 66 -16.04 12.82 1.09
CA ASP A 66 -17.12 12.50 0.16
C ASP A 66 -18.25 13.52 0.36
N GLU A 67 -18.07 14.72 -0.25
CA GLU A 67 -18.93 15.88 0.01
C GLU A 67 -20.35 15.69 -0.57
N ASP A 68 -20.48 14.96 -1.66
CA ASP A 68 -21.75 14.66 -2.32
C ASP A 68 -22.38 13.34 -1.87
N SER A 69 -21.68 12.59 -0.98
CA SER A 69 -22.13 11.32 -0.40
C SER A 69 -22.45 10.27 -1.46
N ASN A 70 -21.66 10.23 -2.54
CA ASN A 70 -21.81 9.24 -3.63
C ASN A 70 -21.07 7.92 -3.36
N GLY A 71 -20.36 7.81 -2.22
CA GLY A 71 -19.59 6.64 -1.81
C GLY A 71 -18.19 6.56 -2.42
N ALA A 72 -17.72 7.62 -3.05
CA ALA A 72 -16.38 7.72 -3.63
C ALA A 72 -15.83 9.14 -3.47
N ILE A 73 -14.51 9.29 -3.43
CA ILE A 73 -13.85 10.59 -3.42
C ILE A 73 -13.35 10.87 -4.84
N ASP A 74 -13.83 11.95 -5.44
CA ASP A 74 -13.40 12.41 -6.75
C ASP A 74 -12.06 13.20 -6.70
N PRO A 75 -11.44 13.55 -7.85
CA PRO A 75 -10.18 14.30 -7.86
C PRO A 75 -10.25 15.68 -7.21
N ASP A 76 -11.38 16.37 -7.23
CA ASP A 76 -11.51 17.71 -6.63
C ASP A 76 -11.74 17.60 -5.12
N GLU A 77 -12.52 16.64 -4.67
CA GLU A 77 -12.67 16.29 -3.26
C GLU A 77 -11.35 15.84 -2.65
N LEU A 78 -10.54 15.07 -3.39
CA LEU A 78 -9.21 14.69 -2.95
C LEU A 78 -8.28 15.90 -2.77
N LYS A 79 -8.34 16.89 -3.66
CA LYS A 79 -7.59 18.15 -3.48
C LYS A 79 -8.01 18.89 -2.22
N HIS A 80 -9.32 18.93 -1.93
CA HIS A 80 -9.85 19.51 -0.69
C HIS A 80 -9.37 18.73 0.52
N CYS A 81 -9.36 17.39 0.46
CA CYS A 81 -8.82 16.51 1.49
C CYS A 81 -7.36 16.84 1.80
N PHE A 82 -6.49 16.90 0.78
CA PHE A 82 -5.07 17.22 0.96
C PHE A 82 -4.87 18.60 1.59
N LYS A 83 -5.62 19.60 1.15
CA LYS A 83 -5.56 20.95 1.72
C LYS A 83 -6.01 20.98 3.18
N LYS A 84 -7.10 20.30 3.52
CA LYS A 84 -7.66 20.26 4.87
C LYS A 84 -6.78 19.48 5.85
N LEU A 85 -6.09 18.46 5.37
CA LEU A 85 -5.13 17.66 6.12
C LEU A 85 -3.72 18.29 6.13
N GLU A 86 -3.57 19.49 5.56
CA GLU A 86 -2.28 20.21 5.45
C GLU A 86 -1.19 19.37 4.75
N ILE A 87 -1.61 18.50 3.82
CA ILE A 87 -0.70 17.67 3.05
C ILE A 87 -0.15 18.52 1.90
N SER A 88 1.11 18.99 2.03
CA SER A 88 1.78 19.72 0.95
C SER A 88 2.05 18.80 -0.24
N SER A 89 1.35 18.98 -1.33
CA SER A 89 1.53 18.24 -2.58
C SER A 89 1.17 19.12 -3.77
N THR A 90 1.85 18.90 -4.88
CA THR A 90 1.50 19.57 -6.14
C THR A 90 0.27 18.91 -6.76
N GLU A 91 -0.44 19.61 -7.64
CA GLU A 91 -1.58 19.03 -8.36
C GLU A 91 -1.18 17.80 -9.19
N ASP A 92 0.02 17.79 -9.77
CA ASP A 92 0.56 16.65 -10.50
C ASP A 92 0.80 15.43 -9.60
N GLU A 93 1.27 15.67 -8.35
CA GLU A 93 1.45 14.60 -7.36
C GLU A 93 0.11 14.04 -6.89
N ILE A 94 -0.87 14.90 -6.62
CA ILE A 94 -2.23 14.47 -6.24
C ILE A 94 -2.86 13.66 -7.37
N SER A 95 -2.79 14.16 -8.61
CA SER A 95 -3.30 13.45 -9.79
C SER A 95 -2.59 12.12 -10.02
N GLY A 96 -1.28 12.06 -9.79
CA GLY A 96 -0.50 10.82 -9.89
C GLY A 96 -0.88 9.79 -8.82
N LEU A 97 -1.10 10.23 -7.58
CA LEU A 97 -1.55 9.38 -6.48
C LEU A 97 -2.98 8.87 -6.71
N PHE A 98 -3.89 9.77 -7.16
CA PHE A 98 -5.25 9.39 -7.51
C PHE A 98 -5.27 8.26 -8.54
N LYS A 99 -4.62 8.46 -9.69
CA LYS A 99 -4.54 7.46 -10.76
C LYS A 99 -3.87 6.14 -10.33
N ALA A 100 -2.90 6.22 -9.41
CA ALA A 100 -2.24 5.01 -8.91
C ALA A 100 -3.13 4.18 -7.99
N CYS A 101 -4.09 4.81 -7.31
CA CYS A 101 -4.99 4.15 -6.35
C CYS A 101 -6.37 3.84 -6.93
N ASP A 102 -6.82 4.56 -7.94
CA ASP A 102 -8.06 4.27 -8.70
C ASP A 102 -7.81 3.06 -9.62
N ILE A 103 -8.06 1.86 -9.08
CA ILE A 103 -7.75 0.59 -9.77
C ILE A 103 -8.78 0.25 -10.83
N ASN A 104 -10.02 0.58 -10.57
CA ASN A 104 -11.14 0.27 -11.46
C ASN A 104 -11.31 1.32 -12.56
N GLU A 105 -10.53 2.41 -12.52
CA GLU A 105 -10.53 3.52 -13.47
C GLU A 105 -11.92 4.18 -13.62
N ASP A 106 -12.73 4.17 -12.55
CA ASP A 106 -14.08 4.77 -12.56
C ASP A 106 -14.07 6.26 -12.18
N MET A 107 -12.89 6.83 -11.94
CA MET A 107 -12.68 8.24 -11.55
C MET A 107 -13.26 8.58 -10.17
N GLY A 108 -13.54 7.58 -9.36
CA GLY A 108 -14.02 7.71 -7.99
C GLY A 108 -13.22 6.82 -7.05
N MET A 109 -12.56 7.39 -6.06
CA MET A 109 -11.77 6.62 -5.10
C MET A 109 -12.67 6.06 -4.02
N LYS A 110 -12.86 4.74 -4.01
CA LYS A 110 -13.61 4.03 -2.96
C LYS A 110 -12.83 3.98 -1.64
N PHE A 111 -13.48 3.55 -0.59
CA PHE A 111 -12.90 3.58 0.75
C PHE A 111 -11.59 2.77 0.88
N ASN A 112 -11.51 1.57 0.31
CA ASN A 112 -10.29 0.76 0.29
C ASN A 112 -9.15 1.44 -0.48
N GLU A 113 -9.44 2.08 -1.61
CA GLU A 113 -8.49 2.84 -2.43
C GLU A 113 -7.99 4.08 -1.70
N PHE A 114 -8.88 4.76 -0.97
CA PHE A 114 -8.54 5.89 -0.10
C PHE A 114 -7.57 5.49 1.03
N ILE A 115 -7.81 4.34 1.69
CA ILE A 115 -6.88 3.78 2.69
C ILE A 115 -5.49 3.55 2.10
N VAL A 116 -5.42 2.93 0.91
CA VAL A 116 -4.16 2.70 0.22
C VAL A 116 -3.46 4.02 -0.09
N LEU A 117 -4.20 5.02 -0.61
CA LEU A 117 -3.67 6.35 -0.88
C LEU A 117 -3.08 6.99 0.38
N LEU A 118 -3.79 6.96 1.50
CA LEU A 118 -3.30 7.53 2.77
C LEU A 118 -2.01 6.86 3.25
N CYS A 119 -1.93 5.53 3.12
CA CYS A 119 -0.74 4.78 3.49
C CYS A 119 0.45 5.10 2.56
N LEU A 120 0.22 5.27 1.25
CA LEU A 120 1.25 5.71 0.31
C LEU A 120 1.72 7.14 0.61
N VAL A 121 0.80 8.04 0.93
CA VAL A 121 1.15 9.41 1.36
C VAL A 121 2.00 9.37 2.62
N TYR A 122 1.65 8.54 3.60
CA TYR A 122 2.43 8.33 4.81
C TYR A 122 3.86 7.86 4.51
N LEU A 123 4.01 6.87 3.62
CA LEU A 123 5.32 6.33 3.23
C LEU A 123 6.18 7.37 2.50
N LEU A 124 5.58 8.14 1.58
CA LEU A 124 6.30 9.07 0.71
C LEU A 124 6.67 10.38 1.36
N LYS A 125 5.98 10.75 2.45
CA LYS A 125 6.30 11.95 3.21
C LYS A 125 7.33 11.63 4.27
N GLU A 126 8.51 12.22 4.13
CA GLU A 126 9.47 12.23 5.22
C GLU A 126 8.88 13.00 6.41
N PRO A 127 8.97 12.45 7.63
CA PRO A 127 8.76 13.29 8.79
C PRO A 127 9.81 14.41 8.73
N ALA A 128 9.37 15.65 8.51
CA ALA A 128 10.26 16.79 8.67
C ALA A 128 10.88 16.69 10.07
N ALA A 129 12.20 16.79 10.15
CA ALA A 129 12.93 16.60 11.41
C ALA A 129 12.32 17.50 12.50
N GLY A 130 11.64 16.87 13.50
CA GLY A 130 10.99 17.57 14.62
C GLY A 130 9.48 17.81 14.50
N GLN A 131 8.81 17.38 13.42
CA GLN A 131 7.34 17.35 13.37
C GLN A 131 6.89 15.93 13.71
N GLU A 132 6.30 15.78 14.89
CA GLU A 132 5.56 14.57 15.21
C GLU A 132 4.44 14.39 14.16
N THR A 133 4.21 13.16 13.73
CA THR A 133 3.14 12.74 12.81
C THR A 133 1.72 13.13 13.28
N SER A 134 1.63 13.81 14.42
CA SER A 134 0.41 14.37 15.02
C SER A 134 -0.28 15.45 14.17
N GLN A 135 0.43 16.09 13.23
CA GLN A 135 -0.14 17.19 12.43
C GLN A 135 -1.02 16.75 11.27
N MET A 136 -0.99 15.47 10.87
CA MET A 136 -1.81 15.00 9.75
C MET A 136 -3.25 14.62 10.12
N GLY A 137 -3.75 14.96 11.33
CA GLY A 137 -5.08 14.48 11.76
C GLY A 137 -5.19 12.97 11.98
N PHE A 138 -4.11 12.23 11.70
CA PHE A 138 -4.03 10.77 11.72
C PHE A 138 -3.18 10.24 12.88
N ALA A 139 -3.15 10.91 14.03
CA ALA A 139 -2.32 10.49 15.17
C ALA A 139 -2.49 9.01 15.53
N ASN A 140 -3.71 8.48 15.36
CA ASN A 140 -4.00 7.06 15.60
C ASN A 140 -3.67 6.15 14.40
N LEU A 141 -3.57 6.68 13.19
CA LEU A 141 -3.31 5.94 11.95
C LEU A 141 -1.83 5.77 11.65
N GLY A 142 -1.00 6.71 12.10
CA GLY A 142 0.44 6.63 11.89
C GLY A 142 1.04 5.31 12.38
N ALA A 143 0.65 4.86 13.59
CA ALA A 143 1.09 3.56 14.13
C ALA A 143 0.58 2.37 13.31
N THR A 144 -0.59 2.48 12.69
CA THR A 144 -1.16 1.46 11.81
C THR A 144 -0.41 1.41 10.49
N PHE A 145 -0.18 2.55 9.86
CA PHE A 145 0.60 2.64 8.62
C PHE A 145 2.04 2.20 8.82
N GLU A 146 2.66 2.59 9.94
CA GLU A 146 3.99 2.10 10.32
C GLU A 146 4.02 0.58 10.44
N THR A 147 2.97 -0.02 11.01
CA THR A 147 2.86 -1.48 11.11
C THR A 147 2.76 -2.15 9.74
N LEU A 148 2.04 -1.55 8.78
CA LEU A 148 1.93 -2.06 7.42
C LEU A 148 3.26 -1.94 6.65
N VAL A 149 3.95 -0.81 6.80
CA VAL A 149 5.30 -0.62 6.24
C VAL A 149 6.27 -1.65 6.83
N ASP A 150 6.29 -1.81 8.16
CA ASP A 150 7.11 -2.79 8.86
C ASP A 150 6.83 -4.22 8.39
N ALA A 151 5.55 -4.55 8.14
CA ALA A 151 5.16 -5.88 7.64
C ALA A 151 5.73 -6.14 6.25
N PHE A 152 5.65 -5.16 5.35
CA PHE A 152 6.24 -5.27 4.02
C PHE A 152 7.77 -5.40 4.07
N VAL A 153 8.44 -4.54 4.85
CA VAL A 153 9.91 -4.60 5.06
C VAL A 153 10.34 -5.95 5.64
N PHE A 154 9.52 -6.55 6.50
CA PHE A 154 9.80 -7.90 7.01
C PHE A 154 9.75 -8.96 5.91
N LEU A 155 8.82 -8.84 4.97
CA LEU A 155 8.68 -9.76 3.84
C LEU A 155 9.79 -9.57 2.80
N ASP A 156 10.17 -8.34 2.49
CA ASP A 156 11.26 -7.96 1.57
C ASP A 156 12.63 -8.26 2.20
N LYS A 157 13.08 -9.50 2.08
CA LYS A 157 14.34 -9.97 2.71
C LYS A 157 15.59 -9.42 2.05
N ASN A 158 15.56 -9.25 0.73
CA ASN A 158 16.69 -8.75 -0.04
C ASN A 158 16.77 -7.22 -0.08
N LYS A 159 15.71 -6.53 0.41
CA LYS A 159 15.58 -5.07 0.50
C LYS A 159 15.63 -4.38 -0.86
N ASP A 160 15.04 -5.00 -1.87
CA ASP A 160 14.95 -4.42 -3.21
C ASP A 160 13.69 -3.56 -3.41
N GLY A 161 12.80 -3.52 -2.42
CA GLY A 161 11.53 -2.78 -2.44
C GLY A 161 10.36 -3.54 -3.03
N TYR A 162 10.54 -4.83 -3.27
CA TYR A 162 9.53 -5.76 -3.76
C TYR A 162 9.48 -7.02 -2.90
N VAL A 163 8.39 -7.74 -2.94
CA VAL A 163 8.30 -9.07 -2.32
C VAL A 163 8.19 -10.11 -3.43
N SER A 164 9.18 -10.98 -3.51
CA SER A 164 9.17 -12.11 -4.41
C SER A 164 8.43 -13.31 -3.82
N LYS A 165 8.05 -14.25 -4.68
CA LYS A 165 7.45 -15.53 -4.29
C LYS A 165 8.32 -16.32 -3.31
N SER A 166 9.64 -16.32 -3.51
CA SER A 166 10.59 -17.02 -2.63
C SER A 166 10.65 -16.39 -1.25
N GLU A 167 10.59 -15.08 -1.14
CA GLU A 167 10.58 -14.35 0.12
C GLU A 167 9.30 -14.61 0.91
N MET A 168 8.14 -14.61 0.23
CA MET A 168 6.87 -14.93 0.88
C MET A 168 6.86 -16.36 1.44
N ILE A 169 7.34 -17.34 0.66
CA ILE A 169 7.47 -18.73 1.12
C ILE A 169 8.42 -18.81 2.31
N HIS A 170 9.55 -18.12 2.28
CA HIS A 170 10.53 -18.11 3.35
C HIS A 170 9.93 -17.54 4.64
N ALA A 171 9.28 -16.37 4.57
CA ALA A 171 8.66 -15.72 5.72
C ALA A 171 7.59 -16.57 6.40
N ILE A 172 6.76 -17.30 5.63
CA ILE A 172 5.73 -18.18 6.18
C ILE A 172 6.34 -19.46 6.73
N ASN A 173 7.33 -20.05 6.08
CA ASN A 173 8.00 -21.27 6.56
C ASN A 173 8.76 -21.06 7.87
N GLU A 174 9.39 -19.89 8.07
CA GLU A 174 10.03 -19.51 9.34
C GLU A 174 9.02 -19.53 10.50
N THR A 175 7.76 -19.24 10.20
CA THR A 175 6.70 -19.10 11.20
C THR A 175 6.02 -20.43 11.56
N THR A 176 5.92 -21.36 10.60
CA THR A 176 5.08 -22.57 10.70
C THR A 176 5.86 -23.86 10.97
N SER A 177 7.13 -23.75 11.38
CA SER A 177 7.99 -24.91 11.71
C SER A 177 8.03 -26.00 10.62
N GLY A 178 7.88 -25.61 9.35
CA GLY A 178 8.06 -26.52 8.20
C GLY A 178 6.87 -27.41 7.86
N GLU A 179 5.66 -27.08 8.28
CA GLU A 179 4.46 -27.82 7.86
C GLU A 179 4.29 -27.77 6.33
N ARG A 180 4.01 -28.92 5.71
CA ARG A 180 3.84 -29.04 4.23
C ARG A 180 2.71 -28.18 3.66
N SER A 181 1.79 -27.72 4.50
CA SER A 181 0.69 -26.81 4.12
C SER A 181 1.13 -25.35 3.97
N SER A 182 2.19 -24.94 4.66
CA SER A 182 2.64 -23.54 4.70
C SER A 182 3.06 -23.00 3.34
N GLY A 183 3.77 -23.80 2.54
CA GLY A 183 4.18 -23.41 1.19
C GLY A 183 2.99 -23.16 0.25
N ARG A 184 1.89 -23.94 0.36
CA ARG A 184 0.68 -23.72 -0.44
C ARG A 184 -0.07 -22.45 -0.02
N ILE A 185 -0.11 -22.18 1.28
CA ILE A 185 -0.72 -20.95 1.82
C ILE A 185 0.07 -19.74 1.34
N ALA A 186 1.41 -19.78 1.45
CA ALA A 186 2.29 -18.73 0.97
C ALA A 186 2.08 -18.43 -0.51
N MET A 187 2.00 -19.49 -1.33
CA MET A 187 1.74 -19.37 -2.76
C MET A 187 0.42 -18.71 -3.06
N LYS A 188 -0.66 -19.15 -2.40
CA LYS A 188 -1.99 -18.58 -2.57
C LYS A 188 -2.01 -17.10 -2.20
N ARG A 189 -1.40 -16.73 -1.06
CA ARG A 189 -1.33 -15.33 -0.63
C ARG A 189 -0.49 -14.48 -1.56
N PHE A 190 0.60 -15.01 -2.10
CA PHE A 190 1.39 -14.33 -3.10
C PHE A 190 0.58 -14.08 -4.39
N GLU A 191 -0.13 -15.10 -4.90
CA GLU A 191 -0.97 -14.99 -6.09
C GLU A 191 -2.17 -14.02 -5.93
N GLU A 192 -2.68 -13.87 -4.70
CA GLU A 192 -3.70 -12.88 -4.37
C GLU A 192 -3.15 -11.44 -4.39
N MET A 193 -1.87 -11.25 -4.07
CA MET A 193 -1.20 -9.95 -4.10
C MET A 193 -0.68 -9.57 -5.49
N ASP A 194 -0.01 -10.49 -6.18
CA ASP A 194 0.60 -10.30 -7.51
C ASP A 194 -0.50 -10.30 -8.60
N TRP A 195 -1.24 -9.19 -8.69
CA TRP A 195 -2.39 -9.12 -9.59
C TRP A 195 -2.02 -8.89 -11.06
N ASP A 196 -0.91 -8.19 -11.32
CA ASP A 196 -0.39 -7.97 -12.68
C ASP A 196 0.43 -9.16 -13.19
N LYS A 197 0.67 -10.18 -12.32
CA LYS A 197 1.37 -11.44 -12.59
C LYS A 197 2.78 -11.23 -13.12
N ASN A 198 3.46 -10.18 -12.63
CA ASN A 198 4.84 -9.90 -12.99
C ASN A 198 5.87 -10.72 -12.18
N GLY A 199 5.42 -11.44 -11.14
CA GLY A 199 6.23 -12.32 -10.30
C GLY A 199 6.84 -11.61 -9.08
N THR A 200 6.48 -10.36 -8.84
CA THR A 200 6.87 -9.56 -7.68
C THR A 200 5.65 -8.81 -7.14
N VAL A 201 5.65 -8.51 -5.85
CA VAL A 201 4.59 -7.74 -5.21
C VAL A 201 5.14 -6.38 -4.80
N THR A 202 4.54 -5.33 -5.28
CA THR A 202 4.81 -3.94 -4.87
C THR A 202 4.14 -3.64 -3.52
N PHE A 203 4.57 -2.58 -2.84
CA PHE A 203 3.90 -2.17 -1.60
C PHE A 203 2.42 -1.81 -1.85
N LYS A 204 2.09 -1.22 -2.98
CA LYS A 204 0.72 -0.92 -3.38
C LYS A 204 -0.13 -2.19 -3.47
N GLU A 205 0.33 -3.20 -4.18
CA GLU A 205 -0.36 -4.49 -4.31
C GLU A 205 -0.54 -5.20 -2.97
N PHE A 206 0.49 -5.15 -2.12
CA PHE A 206 0.41 -5.64 -0.74
C PHE A 206 -0.71 -4.94 0.05
N LEU A 207 -0.81 -3.61 -0.03
CA LEU A 207 -1.84 -2.86 0.68
C LEU A 207 -3.25 -3.21 0.20
N PHE A 208 -3.47 -3.33 -1.10
CA PHE A 208 -4.77 -3.72 -1.64
C PHE A 208 -5.17 -5.14 -1.27
N ALA A 209 -4.25 -6.09 -1.29
CA ALA A 209 -4.54 -7.43 -0.79
C ALA A 209 -4.83 -7.42 0.71
N PHE A 210 -4.12 -6.56 1.46
CA PHE A 210 -4.31 -6.42 2.89
C PHE A 210 -5.69 -5.88 3.25
N THR A 211 -6.18 -4.84 2.56
CA THR A 211 -7.54 -4.28 2.78
C THR A 211 -8.62 -5.34 2.58
N ARG A 212 -8.47 -6.21 1.58
CA ARG A 212 -9.37 -7.36 1.39
C ARG A 212 -9.30 -8.38 2.53
N TRP A 213 -8.10 -8.71 3.01
CA TRP A 213 -7.93 -9.71 4.08
C TRP A 213 -8.50 -9.26 5.41
N VAL A 214 -8.57 -7.97 5.67
CA VAL A 214 -9.22 -7.40 6.86
C VAL A 214 -10.68 -7.04 6.62
N GLY A 215 -11.25 -7.33 5.44
CA GLY A 215 -12.67 -7.15 5.13
C GLY A 215 -13.11 -5.70 5.00
N ILE A 216 -12.23 -4.82 4.54
CA ILE A 216 -12.56 -3.41 4.32
C ILE A 216 -13.39 -3.24 3.03
N ASP A 217 -13.19 -4.13 2.04
CA ASP A 217 -13.96 -4.12 0.78
C ASP A 217 -15.42 -4.55 0.98
N ASP A 218 -15.75 -5.27 2.07
CA ASP A 218 -17.09 -5.78 2.38
C ASP A 218 -17.97 -4.74 3.10
N ILE A 219 -17.49 -3.50 3.26
CA ILE A 219 -18.26 -2.40 3.81
C ILE A 219 -19.07 -1.76 2.66
N GLU A 220 -19.84 -2.56 1.93
CA GLU A 220 -20.94 -2.06 1.13
C GLU A 220 -22.08 -1.71 2.10
N ASP A 221 -22.66 -0.52 1.93
CA ASP A 221 -23.69 0.05 2.78
C ASP A 221 -24.90 -0.90 2.87
N ASP A 222 -25.21 -1.38 4.09
CA ASP A 222 -26.52 -1.91 4.45
C ASP A 222 -27.51 -0.76 4.69
#